data_3834341002178539ce4f07d8c3bd7fbf
#
_entry.id   3834341002178539ce4f07d8c3bd7fbf
#
_cell.length_a   1.000
_cell.length_b   1.000
_cell.length_c   1.000
_cell.angle_alpha   90.00
_cell.angle_beta   90.00
_cell.angle_gamma   90.00
#
_symmetry.space_group_name_H-M   'P 1'
#
loop_
_entity.id
_entity.type
_entity.pdbx_description
1 polymer ?
#
loop_
_entity_poly.entity_id
_entity_poly.type
_entity_poly.pdbx_seq_one_letter_code
_entity_poly.pdbx_strand_id
1 'polypeptide(L)'
;MLIFLCFEKNTDTKEKHLLEANTSVKFLFLHTQYNIMVENTDSVSEKKSLNFLEEIIENDLTSGKHKSILTRFPPEPNGYLHIGHAKSICLNFGLAKKYGGKTNLRFDDTNPVKEDTEYVDSIMEDVRWLGFEWASVHYASDYFDQLYEWAVQLIKRGLAYVDDQSLEEIRKNRGTVQTPGTPSPWRDRSVEENLDLFERMK
;
A
#
# COMPACT_ATOMS: atom_id res chain seq x y z
N MET A 1 -1.35 -17.82 -19.34
CA MET A 1 0.02 -18.40 -19.24
C MET A 1 0.84 -17.45 -18.39
N LEU A 2 0.95 -17.73 -17.09
CA LEU A 2 1.72 -16.91 -16.13
C LEU A 2 3.21 -17.29 -16.26
N ILE A 3 4.04 -16.34 -16.61
CA ILE A 3 5.49 -16.52 -16.56
C ILE A 3 5.95 -16.02 -15.18
N PHE A 4 6.30 -16.98 -14.32
CA PHE A 4 7.04 -16.72 -13.09
C PHE A 4 8.51 -16.49 -13.44
N LEU A 5 9.05 -15.31 -13.15
CA LEU A 5 10.49 -15.08 -13.16
C LEU A 5 11.00 -15.21 -11.72
N CYS A 6 11.48 -16.41 -11.39
CA CYS A 6 12.29 -16.67 -10.21
C CYS A 6 13.75 -16.32 -10.56
N PHE A 7 14.36 -15.38 -9.85
CA PHE A 7 15.79 -15.10 -9.98
C PHE A 7 16.55 -15.90 -8.91
N GLU A 8 17.19 -16.99 -9.32
CA GLU A 8 18.25 -17.61 -8.53
C GLU A 8 19.55 -16.82 -8.72
N LYS A 9 20.19 -16.46 -7.61
CA LYS A 9 21.55 -15.89 -7.60
C LYS A 9 22.55 -17.00 -7.97
N ASN A 10 23.03 -17.01 -9.19
CA ASN A 10 24.17 -17.84 -9.57
C ASN A 10 25.39 -16.98 -9.87
N THR A 11 26.51 -17.32 -9.22
CA THR A 11 27.75 -16.54 -9.15
C THR A 11 28.74 -16.93 -10.23
N ASP A 12 28.41 -16.73 -11.53
CA ASP A 12 29.42 -16.85 -12.59
C ASP A 12 29.49 -15.55 -13.40
N THR A 13 30.71 -14.97 -13.41
CA THR A 13 31.01 -13.65 -13.97
C THR A 13 30.74 -13.53 -15.47
N LYS A 14 30.75 -14.64 -16.21
CA LYS A 14 30.44 -14.63 -17.65
C LYS A 14 28.97 -14.56 -17.97
N GLU A 15 28.11 -15.16 -17.14
CA GLU A 15 26.67 -15.04 -17.27
C GLU A 15 26.18 -13.65 -16.86
N LYS A 16 26.86 -12.98 -15.90
CA LYS A 16 26.54 -11.64 -15.47
C LYS A 16 26.57 -10.60 -16.60
N HIS A 17 27.59 -10.64 -17.43
CA HIS A 17 27.72 -9.75 -18.61
C HIS A 17 26.66 -10.03 -19.70
N LEU A 18 26.25 -11.30 -19.88
CA LEU A 18 25.18 -11.63 -20.81
C LEU A 18 23.79 -11.25 -20.26
N LEU A 19 23.59 -11.37 -18.96
CA LEU A 19 22.38 -10.95 -18.29
C LEU A 19 22.24 -9.43 -18.28
N GLU A 20 23.32 -8.70 -18.01
CA GLU A 20 23.35 -7.23 -18.07
C GLU A 20 23.09 -6.72 -19.49
N ALA A 21 23.66 -7.32 -20.52
CA ALA A 21 23.39 -6.98 -21.91
C ALA A 21 21.94 -7.28 -22.33
N ASN A 22 21.39 -8.41 -21.88
CA ASN A 22 20.01 -8.80 -22.18
C ASN A 22 19.00 -7.95 -21.40
N THR A 23 19.33 -7.53 -20.18
CA THR A 23 18.52 -6.63 -19.34
C THR A 23 18.52 -5.23 -19.94
N SER A 24 19.66 -4.72 -20.40
CA SER A 24 19.78 -3.42 -21.06
C SER A 24 18.99 -3.37 -22.38
N VAL A 25 18.97 -4.43 -23.17
CA VAL A 25 18.21 -4.51 -24.43
C VAL A 25 16.70 -4.59 -24.14
N LYS A 26 16.27 -5.34 -23.13
CA LYS A 26 14.86 -5.36 -22.70
C LYS A 26 14.41 -4.03 -22.12
N PHE A 27 15.28 -3.34 -21.38
CA PHE A 27 15.01 -2.01 -20.85
C PHE A 27 14.87 -0.98 -21.97
N LEU A 28 15.75 -1.01 -22.96
CA LEU A 28 15.66 -0.14 -24.14
C LEU A 28 14.36 -0.40 -24.92
N PHE A 29 13.96 -1.66 -25.07
CA PHE A 29 12.75 -2.06 -25.78
C PHE A 29 11.48 -1.61 -25.02
N LEU A 30 11.44 -1.78 -23.71
CA LEU A 30 10.34 -1.33 -22.87
C LEU A 30 10.27 0.21 -22.79
N HIS A 31 11.42 0.89 -22.72
CA HIS A 31 11.48 2.35 -22.71
C HIS A 31 11.08 2.92 -24.07
N THR A 32 11.50 2.29 -25.17
CA THR A 32 11.11 2.67 -26.53
C THR A 32 9.63 2.41 -26.77
N GLN A 33 9.07 1.31 -26.31
CA GLN A 33 7.62 1.02 -26.37
C GLN A 33 6.81 2.02 -25.52
N TYR A 34 7.32 2.38 -24.36
CA TYR A 34 6.68 3.39 -23.51
C TYR A 34 6.70 4.77 -24.17
N ASN A 35 7.84 5.18 -24.76
CA ASN A 35 7.97 6.45 -25.47
C ASN A 35 7.12 6.47 -26.76
N ILE A 36 7.06 5.36 -27.53
CA ILE A 36 6.19 5.24 -28.69
C ILE A 36 4.70 5.30 -28.29
N MET A 37 4.31 4.75 -27.14
CA MET A 37 2.96 4.93 -26.60
C MET A 37 2.67 6.37 -26.19
N VAL A 38 3.67 7.11 -25.69
CA VAL A 38 3.52 8.52 -25.29
C VAL A 38 3.51 9.46 -26.51
N GLU A 39 4.38 9.22 -27.51
CA GLU A 39 4.49 10.05 -28.70
C GLU A 39 3.32 9.89 -29.70
N ASN A 40 2.67 8.72 -29.74
CA ASN A 40 1.50 8.51 -30.60
C ASN A 40 0.19 9.10 -30.04
N THR A 41 0.21 9.79 -28.91
CA THR A 41 -0.97 10.44 -28.32
C THR A 41 -1.12 11.93 -28.68
N ASP A 42 -0.17 12.51 -29.43
CA ASP A 42 -0.18 13.96 -29.70
C ASP A 42 -0.95 14.41 -30.96
N SER A 43 -1.68 13.52 -31.62
CA SER A 43 -2.37 13.89 -32.87
C SER A 43 -3.82 13.39 -33.00
N VAL A 44 -4.60 13.47 -31.94
CA VAL A 44 -6.09 13.61 -32.05
C VAL A 44 -6.56 14.07 -30.66
N SER A 45 -7.26 15.19 -30.56
CA SER A 45 -7.91 15.63 -29.32
C SER A 45 -9.16 14.80 -29.01
N GLU A 46 -9.01 13.49 -28.93
CA GLU A 46 -9.99 12.64 -28.26
C GLU A 46 -9.86 12.90 -26.78
N LYS A 47 -10.92 13.42 -26.19
CA LYS A 47 -11.06 13.58 -24.74
C LYS A 47 -10.86 12.20 -24.12
N LYS A 48 -9.59 11.91 -23.70
CA LYS A 48 -9.23 10.61 -23.14
C LYS A 48 -10.14 10.33 -21.96
N SER A 49 -10.91 9.25 -22.04
CA SER A 49 -11.80 8.85 -20.96
C SER A 49 -11.00 8.70 -19.66
N LEU A 50 -11.39 9.46 -18.65
CA LEU A 50 -10.79 9.39 -17.33
C LEU A 50 -11.26 8.09 -16.64
N ASN A 51 -10.41 7.48 -15.85
CA ASN A 51 -10.86 6.46 -14.91
C ASN A 51 -11.51 7.12 -13.69
N PHE A 52 -12.24 6.35 -12.89
CA PHE A 52 -12.99 6.89 -11.75
C PHE A 52 -12.13 7.62 -10.70
N LEU A 53 -10.86 7.19 -10.51
CA LEU A 53 -9.92 7.87 -9.61
C LEU A 53 -9.52 9.25 -10.14
N GLU A 54 -9.24 9.32 -11.44
CA GLU A 54 -8.92 10.57 -12.12
C GLU A 54 -10.10 11.53 -12.11
N GLU A 55 -11.34 11.03 -12.32
CA GLU A 55 -12.55 11.85 -12.21
C GLU A 55 -12.72 12.46 -10.82
N ILE A 56 -12.50 11.66 -9.75
CA ILE A 56 -12.56 12.16 -8.38
C ILE A 56 -11.48 13.23 -8.14
N ILE A 57 -10.25 12.96 -8.57
CA ILE A 57 -9.12 13.89 -8.40
C ILE A 57 -9.40 15.21 -9.13
N GLU A 58 -9.83 15.14 -10.39
CA GLU A 58 -10.11 16.35 -11.18
C GLU A 58 -11.26 17.16 -10.60
N ASN A 59 -12.33 16.51 -10.15
CA ASN A 59 -13.45 17.17 -9.48
C ASN A 59 -13.01 17.83 -8.16
N ASP A 60 -12.23 17.16 -7.33
CA ASP A 60 -11.77 17.68 -6.05
C ASP A 60 -10.78 18.86 -6.22
N LEU A 61 -9.89 18.80 -7.23
CA LEU A 61 -8.97 19.89 -7.55
C LEU A 61 -9.70 21.08 -8.19
N THR A 62 -10.62 20.84 -9.13
CA THR A 62 -11.35 21.91 -9.83
C THR A 62 -12.33 22.62 -8.92
N SER A 63 -12.98 21.91 -8.00
CA SER A 63 -13.88 22.53 -6.99
C SER A 63 -13.13 23.26 -5.88
N GLY A 64 -11.79 23.14 -5.82
CA GLY A 64 -10.98 23.74 -4.76
C GLY A 64 -11.12 23.03 -3.40
N LYS A 65 -11.76 21.87 -3.35
CA LYS A 65 -11.87 21.04 -2.13
C LYS A 65 -10.48 20.60 -1.63
N HIS A 66 -9.59 20.28 -2.56
CA HIS A 66 -8.19 20.00 -2.29
C HIS A 66 -7.27 20.80 -3.21
N LYS A 67 -6.09 21.22 -2.71
CA LYS A 67 -5.10 21.99 -3.48
C LYS A 67 -4.09 21.12 -4.20
N SER A 68 -3.91 19.90 -3.74
CA SER A 68 -2.97 18.92 -4.29
C SER A 68 -3.39 17.52 -3.89
N ILE A 69 -2.83 16.51 -4.55
CA ILE A 69 -3.03 15.12 -4.16
C ILE A 69 -1.81 14.58 -3.41
N LEU A 70 -2.09 13.68 -2.48
CA LEU A 70 -1.09 12.89 -1.78
C LEU A 70 -1.52 11.43 -1.84
N THR A 71 -0.70 10.59 -2.43
CA THR A 71 -0.92 9.15 -2.47
C THR A 71 0.05 8.44 -1.52
N ARG A 72 -0.16 7.15 -1.29
CA ARG A 72 0.77 6.33 -0.53
C ARG A 72 0.87 4.93 -1.12
N PHE A 73 2.04 4.33 -1.00
CA PHE A 73 2.25 2.91 -1.18
C PHE A 73 2.58 2.31 0.18
N PRO A 74 1.70 1.45 0.77
CA PRO A 74 1.87 0.89 2.10
C PRO A 74 2.26 -0.60 2.05
N PRO A 75 3.50 -0.97 1.68
CA PRO A 75 3.92 -2.37 1.68
C PRO A 75 4.13 -2.89 3.10
N GLU A 76 3.83 -4.17 3.33
CA GLU A 76 4.28 -4.93 4.48
C GLU A 76 5.67 -5.52 4.16
N PRO A 77 6.72 -5.27 4.98
CA PRO A 77 8.08 -5.71 4.66
C PRO A 77 8.33 -7.17 5.09
N ASN A 78 7.49 -8.09 4.61
CA ASN A 78 7.50 -9.51 4.93
C ASN A 78 7.87 -10.41 3.75
N GLY A 79 8.33 -9.83 2.65
CA GLY A 79 8.75 -10.53 1.44
C GLY A 79 9.04 -9.60 0.27
N TYR A 80 9.54 -10.16 -0.82
CA TYR A 80 9.83 -9.44 -2.06
C TYR A 80 8.56 -9.04 -2.80
N LEU A 81 8.64 -7.94 -3.55
CA LEU A 81 7.53 -7.47 -4.36
C LEU A 81 7.28 -8.40 -5.56
N HIS A 82 6.05 -8.42 -6.03
CA HIS A 82 5.63 -9.11 -7.26
C HIS A 82 4.86 -8.16 -8.18
N ILE A 83 4.49 -8.62 -9.37
CA ILE A 83 3.84 -7.81 -10.41
C ILE A 83 2.55 -7.10 -9.93
N GLY A 84 1.83 -7.68 -8.96
CA GLY A 84 0.67 -7.03 -8.36
C GLY A 84 1.03 -5.76 -7.59
N HIS A 85 2.17 -5.78 -6.88
CA HIS A 85 2.70 -4.60 -6.20
C HIS A 85 3.17 -3.55 -7.20
N ALA A 86 3.86 -3.96 -8.29
CA ALA A 86 4.27 -3.04 -9.35
C ALA A 86 3.08 -2.29 -9.96
N LYS A 87 1.94 -2.96 -10.18
CA LYS A 87 0.71 -2.32 -10.62
C LYS A 87 0.23 -1.25 -9.63
N SER A 88 0.25 -1.54 -8.34
CA SER A 88 -0.15 -0.60 -7.29
C SER A 88 0.81 0.60 -7.21
N ILE A 89 2.12 0.34 -7.31
CA ILE A 89 3.14 1.40 -7.34
C ILE A 89 2.90 2.32 -8.54
N CYS A 90 2.80 1.77 -9.74
CA CYS A 90 2.56 2.55 -10.96
C CYS A 90 1.28 3.37 -10.89
N LEU A 91 0.21 2.85 -10.28
CA LEU A 91 -1.03 3.59 -10.08
C LEU A 91 -0.84 4.77 -9.13
N ASN A 92 -0.30 4.53 -7.93
CA ASN A 92 -0.17 5.56 -6.90
C ASN A 92 0.81 6.66 -7.30
N PHE A 93 2.02 6.28 -7.73
CA PHE A 93 3.06 7.22 -8.15
C PHE A 93 2.71 7.89 -9.48
N GLY A 94 2.09 7.16 -10.42
CA GLY A 94 1.63 7.68 -11.71
C GLY A 94 0.58 8.77 -11.55
N LEU A 95 -0.43 8.56 -10.70
CA LEU A 95 -1.43 9.59 -10.38
C LEU A 95 -0.79 10.81 -9.75
N ALA A 96 0.08 10.63 -8.76
CA ALA A 96 0.78 11.75 -8.14
C ALA A 96 1.59 12.54 -9.17
N LYS A 97 2.36 11.87 -10.03
CA LYS A 97 3.15 12.50 -11.10
C LYS A 97 2.25 13.25 -12.10
N LYS A 98 1.12 12.64 -12.53
CA LYS A 98 0.17 13.22 -13.48
C LYS A 98 -0.44 14.52 -12.96
N TYR A 99 -0.78 14.59 -11.69
CA TYR A 99 -1.47 15.72 -11.08
C TYR A 99 -0.55 16.64 -10.23
N GLY A 100 0.76 16.51 -10.37
CA GLY A 100 1.74 17.36 -9.65
C GLY A 100 1.69 17.16 -8.12
N GLY A 101 1.25 16.01 -7.67
CA GLY A 101 1.15 15.64 -6.26
C GLY A 101 2.40 14.94 -5.72
N LYS A 102 2.26 14.30 -4.58
CA LYS A 102 3.33 13.55 -3.90
C LYS A 102 2.87 12.14 -3.55
N THR A 103 3.82 11.22 -3.44
CA THR A 103 3.58 9.87 -2.92
C THR A 103 4.48 9.60 -1.72
N ASN A 104 3.93 9.10 -0.63
CA ASN A 104 4.68 8.62 0.51
C ASN A 104 4.84 7.09 0.45
N LEU A 105 6.02 6.61 0.83
CA LEU A 105 6.26 5.21 1.12
C LEU A 105 6.02 4.99 2.61
N ARG A 106 5.05 4.14 2.95
CA ARG A 106 4.70 3.85 4.34
C ARG A 106 4.75 2.35 4.58
N PHE A 107 5.76 1.90 5.28
CA PHE A 107 5.87 0.50 5.68
C PHE A 107 4.83 0.15 6.74
N ASP A 108 4.10 -0.95 6.51
CA ASP A 108 3.20 -1.54 7.50
C ASP A 108 3.96 -2.62 8.29
N ASP A 109 4.89 -2.14 9.12
CA ASP A 109 5.84 -2.92 9.91
C ASP A 109 5.28 -3.24 11.30
N THR A 110 4.13 -3.92 11.33
CA THR A 110 3.40 -4.22 12.57
C THR A 110 3.59 -5.65 13.07
N ASN A 111 4.32 -6.49 12.32
CA ASN A 111 4.53 -7.90 12.64
C ASN A 111 6.03 -8.26 12.69
N PRO A 112 6.72 -8.02 13.82
CA PRO A 112 8.18 -8.20 13.93
C PRO A 112 8.67 -9.64 13.74
N VAL A 113 7.77 -10.63 13.72
CA VAL A 113 8.13 -12.05 13.52
C VAL A 113 8.41 -12.38 12.05
N LYS A 114 7.82 -11.62 11.13
CA LYS A 114 7.88 -11.89 9.68
C LYS A 114 8.62 -10.82 8.88
N GLU A 115 8.93 -9.72 9.50
CA GLU A 115 9.47 -8.54 8.85
C GLU A 115 10.99 -8.49 8.99
N ASP A 116 11.67 -8.06 7.91
CA ASP A 116 13.12 -7.92 7.88
C ASP A 116 13.50 -6.63 7.15
N THR A 117 14.60 -6.03 7.59
CA THR A 117 15.20 -4.86 6.95
C THR A 117 15.63 -5.14 5.51
N GLU A 118 15.99 -6.37 5.17
CA GLU A 118 16.29 -6.79 3.79
C GLU A 118 15.09 -6.51 2.87
N TYR A 119 13.87 -6.79 3.31
CA TYR A 119 12.67 -6.52 2.51
C TYR A 119 12.37 -5.03 2.38
N VAL A 120 12.64 -4.24 3.43
CA VAL A 120 12.53 -2.78 3.35
C VAL A 120 13.44 -2.23 2.26
N ASP A 121 14.72 -2.62 2.27
CA ASP A 121 15.71 -2.17 1.30
C ASP A 121 15.34 -2.61 -0.13
N SER A 122 14.95 -3.88 -0.30
CA SER A 122 14.51 -4.42 -1.59
C SER A 122 13.29 -3.69 -2.14
N ILE A 123 12.29 -3.39 -1.30
CA ILE A 123 11.08 -2.64 -1.71
C ILE A 123 11.47 -1.24 -2.17
N MET A 124 12.36 -0.56 -1.46
CA MET A 124 12.83 0.76 -1.83
C MET A 124 13.62 0.73 -3.16
N GLU A 125 14.44 -0.30 -3.38
CA GLU A 125 15.15 -0.51 -4.64
C GLU A 125 14.18 -0.76 -5.80
N ASP A 126 13.18 -1.61 -5.61
CA ASP A 126 12.16 -1.92 -6.62
C ASP A 126 11.35 -0.69 -7.05
N VAL A 127 10.99 0.18 -6.10
CA VAL A 127 10.28 1.44 -6.41
C VAL A 127 11.17 2.36 -7.26
N ARG A 128 12.47 2.47 -6.91
CA ARG A 128 13.43 3.26 -7.72
C ARG A 128 13.65 2.63 -9.10
N TRP A 129 13.74 1.30 -9.16
CA TRP A 129 13.90 0.57 -10.41
C TRP A 129 12.72 0.80 -11.37
N LEU A 130 11.51 0.94 -10.83
CA LEU A 130 10.32 1.32 -11.61
C LEU A 130 10.33 2.80 -12.05
N GLY A 131 11.34 3.58 -11.68
CA GLY A 131 11.49 4.98 -12.07
C GLY A 131 10.72 5.97 -11.22
N PHE A 132 10.41 5.60 -9.96
CA PHE A 132 9.70 6.45 -9.02
C PHE A 132 10.55 6.83 -7.81
N GLU A 133 10.23 7.99 -7.24
CA GLU A 133 10.77 8.48 -5.97
C GLU A 133 9.62 8.90 -5.06
N TRP A 134 9.79 8.69 -3.76
CA TRP A 134 8.81 9.06 -2.75
C TRP A 134 9.16 10.40 -2.10
N ALA A 135 8.15 11.07 -1.58
CA ALA A 135 8.32 12.35 -0.88
C ALA A 135 8.80 12.14 0.57
N SER A 136 8.35 11.09 1.22
CA SER A 136 8.77 10.71 2.59
C SER A 136 8.59 9.22 2.82
N VAL A 137 9.35 8.70 3.80
CA VAL A 137 9.22 7.33 4.30
C VAL A 137 8.63 7.40 5.71
N HIS A 138 7.72 6.51 6.01
CA HIS A 138 7.08 6.35 7.31
C HIS A 138 7.01 4.88 7.68
N TYR A 139 7.05 4.59 8.96
CA TYR A 139 6.86 3.26 9.53
C TYR A 139 5.64 3.26 10.44
N ALA A 140 4.80 2.23 10.35
CA ALA A 140 3.61 2.13 11.18
C ALA A 140 4.00 1.99 12.67
N SER A 141 5.10 1.30 12.96
CA SER A 141 5.65 1.13 14.32
C SER A 141 6.00 2.44 15.01
N ASP A 142 6.39 3.49 14.28
CA ASP A 142 6.70 4.81 14.85
C ASP A 142 5.48 5.47 15.53
N TYR A 143 4.28 4.98 15.27
CA TYR A 143 3.02 5.56 15.73
C TYR A 143 2.31 4.73 16.80
N PHE A 144 2.91 3.67 17.35
CA PHE A 144 2.23 2.79 18.30
C PHE A 144 1.74 3.50 19.56
N ASP A 145 2.54 4.39 20.12
CA ASP A 145 2.12 5.17 21.29
C ASP A 145 0.92 6.06 20.97
N GLN A 146 0.96 6.73 19.82
CA GLN A 146 -0.15 7.58 19.37
C GLN A 146 -1.41 6.76 19.06
N LEU A 147 -1.27 5.55 18.48
CA LEU A 147 -2.38 4.65 18.22
C LEU A 147 -3.01 4.16 19.53
N TYR A 148 -2.19 3.88 20.55
CA TYR A 148 -2.67 3.53 21.89
C TYR A 148 -3.49 4.67 22.50
N GLU A 149 -2.98 5.91 22.45
CA GLU A 149 -3.71 7.08 22.94
C GLU A 149 -5.04 7.28 22.22
N TRP A 150 -5.07 7.11 20.90
CA TRP A 150 -6.31 7.21 20.12
C TRP A 150 -7.29 6.10 20.47
N ALA A 151 -6.83 4.87 20.70
CA ALA A 151 -7.68 3.78 21.15
C ALA A 151 -8.34 4.12 22.50
N VAL A 152 -7.56 4.64 23.46
CA VAL A 152 -8.08 5.12 24.75
C VAL A 152 -9.15 6.22 24.55
N GLN A 153 -8.90 7.16 23.64
CA GLN A 153 -9.89 8.22 23.34
C GLN A 153 -11.18 7.65 22.73
N LEU A 154 -11.07 6.65 21.84
CA LEU A 154 -12.25 5.99 21.26
C LEU A 154 -13.06 5.26 22.32
N ILE A 155 -12.40 4.55 23.26
CA ILE A 155 -13.08 3.89 24.38
C ILE A 155 -13.78 4.93 25.27
N LYS A 156 -13.11 6.02 25.65
CA LYS A 156 -13.70 7.12 26.44
C LYS A 156 -14.95 7.74 25.81
N ARG A 157 -15.00 7.71 24.48
CA ARG A 157 -16.16 8.22 23.71
C ARG A 157 -17.26 7.15 23.49
N GLY A 158 -17.08 5.93 24.01
CA GLY A 158 -17.99 4.81 23.76
C GLY A 158 -18.04 4.31 22.33
N LEU A 159 -16.97 4.57 21.54
CA LEU A 159 -16.86 4.18 20.13
C LEU A 159 -16.02 2.91 19.92
N ALA A 160 -15.38 2.41 20.96
CA ALA A 160 -14.64 1.16 20.97
C ALA A 160 -14.87 0.42 22.27
N TYR A 161 -14.74 -0.89 22.24
CA TYR A 161 -14.88 -1.77 23.39
C TYR A 161 -13.86 -2.92 23.30
N VAL A 162 -13.54 -3.53 24.43
CA VAL A 162 -12.72 -4.74 24.51
C VAL A 162 -13.62 -5.95 24.30
N ASP A 163 -13.27 -6.79 23.36
CA ASP A 163 -14.02 -8.00 23.01
C ASP A 163 -13.31 -9.25 23.54
N ASP A 164 -13.97 -10.01 24.41
CA ASP A 164 -13.44 -11.23 25.03
C ASP A 164 -13.90 -12.50 24.29
N GLN A 165 -14.45 -12.40 23.09
CA GLN A 165 -14.82 -13.55 22.29
C GLN A 165 -13.59 -14.35 21.86
N SER A 166 -13.70 -15.67 21.92
CA SER A 166 -12.74 -16.56 21.30
C SER A 166 -12.71 -16.43 19.77
N LEU A 167 -11.62 -16.86 19.14
CA LEU A 167 -11.51 -16.85 17.67
C LEU A 167 -12.62 -17.65 16.98
N GLU A 168 -13.12 -18.72 17.64
CA GLU A 168 -14.23 -19.54 17.12
C GLU A 168 -15.55 -18.76 17.16
N GLU A 169 -15.83 -18.08 18.28
CA GLU A 169 -17.01 -17.24 18.43
C GLU A 169 -17.00 -16.08 17.43
N ILE A 170 -15.85 -15.39 17.26
CA ILE A 170 -15.70 -14.33 16.27
C ILE A 170 -15.98 -14.87 14.86
N ARG A 171 -15.41 -16.02 14.48
CA ARG A 171 -15.66 -16.65 13.17
C ARG A 171 -17.12 -17.00 12.95
N LYS A 172 -17.81 -17.51 13.99
CA LYS A 172 -19.23 -17.86 13.95
C LYS A 172 -20.12 -16.62 13.84
N ASN A 173 -19.77 -15.55 14.57
CA ASN A 173 -20.62 -14.38 14.75
C ASN A 173 -20.40 -13.28 13.69
N ARG A 174 -19.26 -13.26 12.99
CA ARG A 174 -18.94 -12.18 12.02
C ARG A 174 -19.84 -12.09 10.80
N GLY A 175 -20.68 -13.14 10.56
CA GLY A 175 -21.55 -13.19 9.39
C GLY A 175 -20.82 -13.51 8.08
N THR A 176 -21.51 -13.30 6.97
CA THR A 176 -21.02 -13.52 5.60
C THR A 176 -21.39 -12.31 4.72
N VAL A 177 -21.03 -12.34 3.43
CA VAL A 177 -21.46 -11.30 2.47
C VAL A 177 -22.98 -11.25 2.34
N GLN A 178 -23.69 -12.36 2.57
CA GLN A 178 -25.14 -12.47 2.44
C GLN A 178 -25.89 -12.36 3.78
N THR A 179 -25.23 -12.63 4.90
CA THR A 179 -25.87 -12.63 6.22
C THR A 179 -25.18 -11.66 7.17
N PRO A 180 -25.92 -10.75 7.83
CA PRO A 180 -25.35 -9.89 8.86
C PRO A 180 -24.72 -10.68 9.99
N GLY A 181 -23.66 -10.14 10.58
CA GLY A 181 -23.07 -10.70 11.80
C GLY A 181 -23.94 -10.46 13.03
N THR A 182 -23.68 -11.25 14.08
CA THR A 182 -24.28 -11.07 15.40
C THR A 182 -23.38 -10.14 16.22
N PRO A 183 -23.92 -9.08 16.85
CA PRO A 183 -23.15 -8.21 17.73
C PRO A 183 -22.50 -9.00 18.87
N SER A 184 -21.30 -8.59 19.28
CA SER A 184 -20.65 -9.16 20.46
C SER A 184 -21.46 -8.88 21.73
N PRO A 185 -21.57 -9.83 22.66
CA PRO A 185 -22.20 -9.60 23.95
C PRO A 185 -21.46 -8.55 24.80
N TRP A 186 -20.20 -8.25 24.49
CA TRP A 186 -19.38 -7.28 25.20
C TRP A 186 -19.47 -5.86 24.66
N ARG A 187 -20.25 -5.66 23.59
CA ARG A 187 -20.39 -4.37 22.91
C ARG A 187 -20.92 -3.26 23.84
N ASP A 188 -21.84 -3.61 24.73
CA ASP A 188 -22.52 -2.67 25.61
C ASP A 188 -21.89 -2.58 27.00
N ARG A 189 -20.65 -3.05 27.18
CA ARG A 189 -19.86 -2.93 28.39
C ARG A 189 -19.60 -1.45 28.71
N SER A 190 -19.52 -1.10 30.01
CA SER A 190 -19.27 0.28 30.43
C SER A 190 -17.92 0.81 29.94
N VAL A 191 -17.83 2.13 29.83
CA VAL A 191 -16.57 2.80 29.43
C VAL A 191 -15.44 2.54 30.43
N GLU A 192 -15.77 2.58 31.73
CA GLU A 192 -14.84 2.37 32.83
C GLU A 192 -14.24 0.96 32.79
N GLU A 193 -15.10 -0.03 32.60
CA GLU A 193 -14.66 -1.43 32.51
C GLU A 193 -13.82 -1.69 31.25
N ASN A 194 -14.21 -1.11 30.11
CA ASN A 194 -13.42 -1.20 28.89
C ASN A 194 -12.05 -0.54 29.01
N LEU A 195 -11.94 0.57 29.72
CA LEU A 195 -10.67 1.24 29.97
C LEU A 195 -9.75 0.39 30.85
N ASP A 196 -10.29 -0.17 31.94
CA ASP A 196 -9.53 -1.05 32.85
C ASP A 196 -9.02 -2.30 32.11
N LEU A 197 -9.90 -2.92 31.30
CA LEU A 197 -9.51 -4.09 30.49
C LEU A 197 -8.44 -3.76 29.47
N PHE A 198 -8.58 -2.63 28.76
CA PHE A 198 -7.64 -2.21 27.75
C PHE A 198 -6.26 -1.86 28.35
N GLU A 199 -6.24 -1.20 29.50
CA GLU A 199 -5.02 -0.90 30.23
C GLU A 199 -4.28 -2.17 30.68
N ARG A 200 -5.01 -3.21 31.09
CA ARG A 200 -4.44 -4.50 31.46
C ARG A 200 -3.89 -5.33 30.29
N MET A 201 -4.21 -4.96 29.05
CA MET A 201 -3.66 -5.58 27.83
C MET A 201 -2.25 -5.06 27.48
N LYS A 202 -1.82 -3.97 28.10
CA LYS A 202 -0.50 -3.37 27.91
C LYS A 202 0.56 -4.17 28.69
#